data_06f9ec6dd51b5c483957514fe133fd82
#
_entry.id   06f9ec6dd51b5c483957514fe133fd82
#
_cell.length_a   1.000
_cell.length_b   1.000
_cell.length_c   1.000
_cell.angle_alpha   90.00
_cell.angle_beta   90.00
_cell.angle_gamma   90.00
#
_symmetry.space_group_name_H-M   'P 1'
#
loop_
_entity.id
_entity.type
_entity.pdbx_description
1 polymer ?
#
loop_
_entity_poly.entity_id
_entity_poly.type
_entity_poly.pdbx_seq_one_letter_code
_entity_poly.pdbx_strand_id
1 'polypeptide(L)'
;MTNLKPRIAHKEEVGKLLKPIVVGGDILAYSYVRELNRAFGIEQTIVLAAADIKMLSTSRFTDYRLIPDVHDAEVLYATLEGIAAEFARENPDIVPMVFGCDDCHARMLSEAKHRLEAAGIVVPYIDFDLLDDITQKRLFYELC
;
A
#
# COMPACT_ATOMS: atom_id res chain seq x y z
N MET A 1 4.46 -2.42 35.01
CA MET A 1 3.75 -2.73 33.76
C MET A 1 3.14 -1.44 33.22
N THR A 2 3.84 -0.80 32.34
CA THR A 2 3.35 0.39 31.64
C THR A 2 2.28 -0.05 30.64
N ASN A 3 1.05 0.40 30.87
CA ASN A 3 -0.09 0.22 29.99
C ASN A 3 0.17 1.01 28.69
N LEU A 4 0.87 0.41 27.74
CA LEU A 4 1.00 0.89 26.37
C LEU A 4 -0.34 0.65 25.66
N LYS A 5 -1.38 1.40 26.04
CA LYS A 5 -2.45 1.66 25.09
C LYS A 5 -1.81 2.42 23.95
N PRO A 6 -1.82 1.91 22.70
CA PRO A 6 -1.37 2.70 21.58
C PRO A 6 -2.18 3.99 21.62
N ARG A 7 -1.52 5.10 21.75
CA ARG A 7 -2.10 6.41 21.51
C ARG A 7 -2.42 6.42 20.02
N ILE A 8 -3.60 5.96 19.67
CA ILE A 8 -4.23 6.35 18.41
C ILE A 8 -4.74 7.77 18.66
N ALA A 9 -3.78 8.66 18.89
CA ALA A 9 -4.05 10.06 18.94
C ALA A 9 -4.33 10.47 17.50
N HIS A 10 -5.53 11.00 17.28
CA HIS A 10 -5.88 11.76 16.09
C HIS A 10 -5.96 10.96 14.78
N LYS A 11 -6.88 9.99 14.73
CA LYS A 11 -7.23 9.27 13.49
C LYS A 11 -7.51 10.21 12.32
N GLU A 12 -8.13 11.35 12.58
CA GLU A 12 -8.42 12.38 11.58
C GLU A 12 -7.17 13.08 11.07
N GLU A 13 -6.15 13.29 11.93
CA GLU A 13 -4.87 13.87 11.50
C GLU A 13 -4.08 12.90 10.64
N VAL A 14 -4.07 11.61 11.01
CA VAL A 14 -3.46 10.56 10.18
C VAL A 14 -4.11 10.53 8.79
N GLY A 15 -5.44 10.59 8.74
CA GLY A 15 -6.17 10.61 7.48
C GLY A 15 -5.87 11.80 6.57
N LYS A 16 -5.45 12.94 7.14
CA LYS A 16 -5.04 14.12 6.38
C LYS A 16 -3.62 14.04 5.82
N LEU A 17 -2.75 13.33 6.50
CA LEU A 17 -1.33 13.22 6.14
C LEU A 17 -1.03 11.96 5.33
N LEU A 18 -1.85 10.93 5.42
CA LEU A 18 -1.63 9.65 4.77
C LEU A 18 -2.36 9.58 3.43
N LYS A 19 -1.65 9.24 2.36
CA LYS A 19 -2.23 8.85 1.08
C LYS A 19 -2.01 7.37 0.82
N PRO A 20 -3.04 6.52 1.05
CA PRO A 20 -2.91 5.10 0.78
C PRO A 20 -2.92 4.83 -0.73
N ILE A 21 -2.07 3.88 -1.12
CA ILE A 21 -2.01 3.31 -2.47
C ILE A 21 -2.25 1.81 -2.32
N VAL A 22 -3.26 1.30 -2.98
CA VAL A 22 -3.61 -0.13 -2.97
C VAL A 22 -3.32 -0.72 -4.33
N VAL A 23 -2.52 -1.78 -4.38
CA VAL A 23 -2.19 -2.52 -5.61
C VAL A 23 -3.05 -3.77 -5.66
N GLY A 24 -3.93 -3.82 -6.64
CA GLY A 24 -4.87 -4.92 -6.85
C GLY A 24 -6.24 -4.45 -7.29
N GLY A 25 -7.04 -5.34 -7.86
CA GLY A 25 -8.32 -5.00 -8.47
C GLY A 25 -9.45 -5.96 -8.08
N ASP A 26 -9.47 -6.45 -6.85
CA ASP A 26 -10.44 -7.43 -6.36
C ASP A 26 -11.26 -6.91 -5.17
N ILE A 27 -12.01 -7.80 -4.54
CA ILE A 27 -12.79 -7.51 -3.34
C ILE A 27 -11.91 -7.08 -2.15
N LEU A 28 -10.66 -7.52 -2.08
CA LEU A 28 -9.74 -7.14 -1.02
C LEU A 28 -9.35 -5.67 -1.19
N ALA A 29 -9.04 -5.22 -2.41
CA ALA A 29 -8.79 -3.81 -2.70
C ALA A 29 -9.98 -2.94 -2.31
N TYR A 30 -11.21 -3.36 -2.65
CA TYR A 30 -12.43 -2.66 -2.25
C TYR A 30 -12.59 -2.59 -0.72
N SER A 31 -12.30 -3.68 -0.03
CA SER A 31 -12.36 -3.74 1.44
C SER A 31 -11.34 -2.79 2.08
N TYR A 32 -10.09 -2.77 1.59
CA TYR A 32 -9.08 -1.81 2.05
C TYR A 32 -9.55 -0.36 1.90
N VAL A 33 -10.05 0.01 0.73
CA VAL A 33 -10.53 1.37 0.45
C VAL A 33 -11.64 1.78 1.43
N ARG A 34 -12.61 0.90 1.66
CA ARG A 34 -13.72 1.15 2.56
C ARG A 34 -13.30 1.28 4.02
N GLU A 35 -12.44 0.40 4.48
CA GLU A 35 -11.97 0.42 5.87
C GLU A 35 -11.02 1.59 6.14
N LEU A 36 -10.19 1.98 5.20
CA LEU A 36 -9.35 3.18 5.33
C LEU A 36 -10.19 4.45 5.42
N ASN A 37 -11.25 4.57 4.62
CA ASN A 37 -12.20 5.67 4.75
C ASN A 37 -12.89 5.65 6.12
N ARG A 38 -13.40 4.50 6.54
CA ARG A 38 -14.13 4.35 7.80
C ARG A 38 -13.26 4.60 9.03
N ALA A 39 -12.02 4.10 9.01
CA ALA A 39 -11.12 4.17 10.16
C ALA A 39 -10.45 5.53 10.32
N PHE A 40 -10.08 6.18 9.22
CA PHE A 40 -9.22 7.36 9.21
C PHE A 40 -9.85 8.57 8.50
N GLY A 41 -11.06 8.44 7.94
CA GLY A 41 -11.70 9.52 7.17
C GLY A 41 -11.02 9.82 5.83
N ILE A 42 -10.22 8.89 5.29
CA ILE A 42 -9.53 9.07 4.01
C ILE A 42 -10.57 9.12 2.90
N GLU A 43 -10.69 10.26 2.23
CA GLU A 43 -11.71 10.49 1.22
C GLU A 43 -11.48 9.62 -0.02
N GLN A 44 -10.22 9.55 -0.49
CA GLN A 44 -9.84 8.75 -1.64
C GLN A 44 -8.53 8.01 -1.43
N THR A 45 -8.55 6.72 -1.74
CA THR A 45 -7.38 5.85 -1.85
C THR A 45 -7.00 5.68 -3.32
N ILE A 46 -5.72 5.78 -3.65
CA ILE A 46 -5.23 5.43 -5.00
C ILE A 46 -5.32 3.91 -5.15
N VAL A 47 -5.93 3.44 -6.23
CA VAL A 47 -5.99 2.02 -6.56
C VAL A 47 -5.31 1.79 -7.90
N LEU A 48 -4.27 0.97 -7.91
CA LEU A 48 -3.54 0.55 -9.11
C LEU A 48 -4.02 -0.84 -9.50
N ALA A 49 -4.68 -0.97 -10.65
CA ALA A 49 -5.23 -2.25 -11.10
C ALA A 49 -4.97 -2.49 -12.59
N ALA A 50 -4.83 -3.78 -12.97
CA ALA A 50 -4.57 -4.20 -14.34
C ALA A 50 -5.78 -4.10 -15.27
N ALA A 51 -7.00 -4.09 -14.72
CA ALA A 51 -8.24 -4.09 -15.50
C ALA A 51 -9.28 -3.16 -14.86
N ASP A 52 -10.26 -2.73 -15.64
CA ASP A 52 -11.35 -1.87 -15.14
C ASP A 52 -12.34 -2.69 -14.29
N ILE A 53 -12.18 -2.62 -12.99
CA ILE A 53 -13.06 -3.25 -12.01
C ILE A 53 -14.11 -2.25 -11.54
N LYS A 54 -15.34 -2.41 -12.02
CA LYS A 54 -16.41 -1.43 -11.85
C LYS A 54 -16.70 -1.04 -10.40
N MET A 55 -16.66 -1.98 -9.45
CA MET A 55 -16.90 -1.65 -8.04
C MET A 55 -15.82 -0.72 -7.45
N LEU A 56 -14.64 -0.67 -8.05
CA LEU A 56 -13.55 0.22 -7.68
C LEU A 56 -13.54 1.48 -8.53
N SER A 57 -13.59 1.33 -9.87
CA SER A 57 -13.46 2.47 -10.80
C SER A 57 -14.64 3.45 -10.73
N THR A 58 -15.81 3.01 -10.26
CA THR A 58 -16.99 3.88 -10.04
C THR A 58 -17.17 4.31 -8.59
N SER A 59 -16.32 3.88 -7.68
CA SER A 59 -16.41 4.23 -6.27
C SER A 59 -15.92 5.64 -6.01
N ARG A 60 -16.70 6.43 -5.26
CA ARG A 60 -16.28 7.78 -4.82
C ARG A 60 -15.08 7.77 -3.86
N PHE A 61 -14.73 6.60 -3.30
CA PHE A 61 -13.64 6.44 -2.34
C PHE A 61 -12.30 6.09 -3.01
N THR A 62 -12.26 6.00 -4.34
CA THR A 62 -11.08 5.62 -5.10
C THR A 62 -10.62 6.72 -6.04
N ASP A 63 -9.31 6.94 -6.08
CA ASP A 63 -8.58 7.49 -7.23
C ASP A 63 -8.08 6.30 -8.05
N TYR A 64 -8.89 5.87 -9.02
CA TYR A 64 -8.64 4.63 -9.76
C TYR A 64 -7.70 4.86 -10.94
N ARG A 65 -6.60 4.13 -10.96
CA ARG A 65 -5.58 4.22 -12.02
C ARG A 65 -5.41 2.86 -12.69
N LEU A 66 -5.74 2.80 -13.97
CA LEU A 66 -5.57 1.59 -14.78
C LEU A 66 -4.12 1.47 -15.21
N ILE A 67 -3.45 0.41 -14.77
CA ILE A 67 -2.06 0.07 -15.10
C ILE A 67 -2.06 -1.36 -15.64
N PRO A 68 -2.19 -1.57 -16.95
CA PRO A 68 -2.35 -2.92 -17.54
C PRO A 68 -1.26 -3.90 -17.11
N ASP A 69 -0.01 -3.43 -17.00
CA ASP A 69 1.15 -4.24 -16.66
C ASP A 69 1.56 -4.10 -15.17
N VAL A 70 0.60 -3.86 -14.26
CA VAL A 70 0.87 -3.66 -12.82
C VAL A 70 1.52 -4.88 -12.15
N HIS A 71 1.44 -6.04 -12.78
CA HIS A 71 2.10 -7.28 -12.32
C HIS A 71 3.58 -7.38 -12.77
N ASP A 72 4.03 -6.50 -13.65
CA ASP A 72 5.46 -6.33 -13.95
C ASP A 72 6.10 -5.47 -12.85
N ALA A 73 7.16 -5.98 -12.25
CA ALA A 73 7.81 -5.33 -11.10
C ALA A 73 8.32 -3.93 -11.43
N GLU A 74 8.99 -3.76 -12.56
CA GLU A 74 9.56 -2.46 -12.93
C GLU A 74 8.48 -1.45 -13.30
N VAL A 75 7.39 -1.89 -13.94
CA VAL A 75 6.23 -1.02 -14.21
C VAL A 75 5.58 -0.56 -12.91
N LEU A 76 5.39 -1.47 -11.95
CA LEU A 76 4.83 -1.13 -10.65
C LEU A 76 5.73 -0.15 -9.90
N TYR A 77 7.03 -0.43 -9.81
CA TYR A 77 7.97 0.41 -9.07
C TYR A 77 8.09 1.81 -9.70
N ALA A 78 8.22 1.91 -11.01
CA ALA A 78 8.26 3.20 -11.72
C ALA A 78 6.95 3.99 -11.53
N THR A 79 5.80 3.32 -11.52
CA THR A 79 4.50 3.95 -11.26
C THR A 79 4.45 4.52 -9.85
N LEU A 80 4.89 3.75 -8.85
CA LEU A 80 4.91 4.18 -7.45
C LEU A 80 5.88 5.36 -7.23
N GLU A 81 7.07 5.29 -7.80
CA GLU A 81 8.06 6.37 -7.76
C GLU A 81 7.51 7.66 -8.42
N GLY A 82 6.78 7.53 -9.52
CA GLY A 82 6.10 8.65 -10.18
C GLY A 82 5.04 9.30 -9.28
N ILE A 83 4.25 8.50 -8.59
CA ILE A 83 3.25 8.98 -7.61
C ILE A 83 3.94 9.70 -6.44
N ALA A 84 5.03 9.13 -5.91
CA ALA A 84 5.79 9.77 -4.85
C ALA A 84 6.36 11.14 -5.26
N ALA A 85 6.90 11.23 -6.47
CA ALA A 85 7.40 12.48 -7.02
C ALA A 85 6.28 13.52 -7.24
N GLU A 86 5.08 13.09 -7.65
CA GLU A 86 3.89 13.93 -7.76
C GLU A 86 3.55 14.56 -6.39
N PHE A 87 3.44 13.73 -5.33
CA PHE A 87 3.16 14.23 -3.99
C PHE A 87 4.26 15.11 -3.41
N ALA A 88 5.53 14.74 -3.60
CA ALA A 88 6.66 15.56 -3.14
C ALA A 88 6.64 16.97 -3.73
N ARG A 89 6.15 17.12 -4.97
CA ARG A 89 6.05 18.41 -5.67
C ARG A 89 4.79 19.20 -5.27
N GLU A 90 3.65 18.54 -5.17
CA GLU A 90 2.35 19.20 -5.05
C GLU A 90 1.85 19.29 -3.61
N ASN A 91 2.16 18.29 -2.79
CA ASN A 91 1.69 18.15 -1.42
C ASN A 91 2.77 17.49 -0.53
N PRO A 92 3.88 18.17 -0.23
CA PRO A 92 5.04 17.58 0.43
C PRO A 92 4.76 17.06 1.85
N ASP A 93 3.68 17.50 2.48
CA ASP A 93 3.28 17.04 3.81
C ASP A 93 2.53 15.69 3.78
N ILE A 94 2.12 15.25 2.60
CA ILE A 94 1.42 13.98 2.43
C ILE A 94 2.42 12.84 2.31
N VAL A 95 2.16 11.77 3.07
CA VAL A 95 2.97 10.55 3.08
C VAL A 95 2.24 9.45 2.31
N PRO A 96 2.73 9.06 1.13
CA PRO A 96 2.20 7.90 0.43
C PRO A 96 2.59 6.61 1.17
N MET A 97 1.63 5.68 1.28
CA MET A 97 1.83 4.35 1.87
C MET A 97 1.21 3.30 0.96
N VAL A 98 1.95 2.25 0.61
CA VAL A 98 1.51 1.25 -0.37
C VAL A 98 1.15 -0.09 0.28
N PHE A 99 0.06 -0.68 -0.19
CA PHE A 99 -0.44 -2.00 0.21
C PHE A 99 -0.67 -2.87 -1.02
N GLY A 100 -0.28 -4.13 -0.96
CA GLY A 100 -0.64 -5.16 -1.95
C GLY A 100 -1.84 -5.98 -1.48
N CYS A 101 -2.71 -6.35 -2.40
CA CYS A 101 -3.90 -7.15 -2.10
C CYS A 101 -3.68 -8.65 -2.19
N ASP A 102 -2.61 -9.07 -2.83
CA ASP A 102 -2.26 -10.49 -2.98
C ASP A 102 -0.80 -10.76 -2.61
N ASP A 103 -0.46 -12.04 -2.49
CA ASP A 103 0.88 -12.49 -2.11
C ASP A 103 1.96 -12.03 -3.12
N CYS A 104 1.60 -11.97 -4.40
CA CYS A 104 2.52 -11.53 -5.45
C CYS A 104 2.89 -10.06 -5.24
N HIS A 105 1.91 -9.18 -5.07
CA HIS A 105 2.16 -7.76 -4.82
C HIS A 105 2.85 -7.52 -3.47
N ALA A 106 2.46 -8.24 -2.42
CA ALA A 106 3.13 -8.15 -1.11
C ALA A 106 4.62 -8.52 -1.23
N ARG A 107 4.94 -9.57 -1.98
CA ARG A 107 6.30 -10.01 -2.26
C ARG A 107 7.07 -8.96 -3.05
N MET A 108 6.52 -8.45 -4.14
CA MET A 108 7.13 -7.39 -4.96
C MET A 108 7.43 -6.13 -4.14
N LEU A 109 6.48 -5.70 -3.30
CA LEU A 109 6.65 -4.51 -2.46
C LEU A 109 7.71 -4.72 -1.37
N SER A 110 7.78 -5.91 -0.76
CA SER A 110 8.83 -6.27 0.19
C SER A 110 10.21 -6.26 -0.47
N GLU A 111 10.33 -6.82 -1.69
CA GLU A 111 11.57 -6.83 -2.45
C GLU A 111 12.07 -5.42 -2.79
N ALA A 112 11.16 -4.53 -3.18
CA ALA A 112 11.49 -3.14 -3.52
C ALA A 112 11.45 -2.18 -2.32
N LYS A 113 11.27 -2.66 -1.09
CA LYS A 113 11.06 -1.82 0.09
C LYS A 113 12.04 -0.67 0.20
N HIS A 114 13.34 -0.94 0.19
CA HIS A 114 14.36 0.09 0.34
C HIS A 114 14.36 1.12 -0.81
N ARG A 115 14.08 0.66 -2.04
CA ARG A 115 13.95 1.53 -3.21
C ARG A 115 12.76 2.47 -3.06
N LEU A 116 11.62 1.95 -2.68
CA LEU A 116 10.39 2.72 -2.52
C LEU A 116 10.45 3.67 -1.30
N GLU A 117 11.05 3.24 -0.20
CA GLU A 117 11.28 4.09 0.97
C GLU A 117 12.24 5.24 0.65
N ALA A 118 13.27 5.00 -0.16
CA ALA A 118 14.16 6.06 -0.66
C ALA A 118 13.44 7.09 -1.55
N ALA A 119 12.34 6.67 -2.23
CA ALA A 119 11.46 7.55 -2.98
C ALA A 119 10.41 8.29 -2.11
N GLY A 120 10.36 8.00 -0.80
CA GLY A 120 9.43 8.64 0.14
C GLY A 120 8.10 7.91 0.33
N ILE A 121 8.02 6.64 -0.06
CA ILE A 121 6.82 5.80 0.13
C ILE A 121 7.01 4.94 1.38
N VAL A 122 6.02 4.91 2.26
CA VAL A 122 6.00 3.96 3.38
C VAL A 122 5.58 2.58 2.87
N VAL A 123 6.40 1.58 3.13
CA VAL A 123 6.17 0.18 2.74
C VAL A 123 6.03 -0.67 4.01
N PRO A 124 4.81 -0.95 4.48
CA PRO A 124 4.56 -1.59 5.78
C PRO A 124 4.73 -3.12 5.73
N TYR A 125 5.76 -3.57 5.04
CA TYR A 125 6.14 -4.97 4.94
C TYR A 125 7.48 -5.22 5.61
N ILE A 126 7.71 -6.46 6.05
CA ILE A 126 9.01 -6.92 6.55
C ILE A 126 10.01 -6.96 5.39
N ASP A 127 11.29 -7.04 5.71
CA ASP A 127 12.34 -7.16 4.70
C ASP A 127 12.19 -8.47 3.92
N PHE A 128 12.56 -8.43 2.64
CA PHE A 128 12.32 -9.51 1.70
C PHE A 128 12.94 -10.84 2.13
N ASP A 129 14.16 -10.83 2.63
CA ASP A 129 14.85 -12.04 3.07
C ASP A 129 14.07 -12.76 4.17
N LEU A 130 13.54 -11.99 5.15
CA LEU A 130 12.71 -12.56 6.20
C LEU A 130 11.36 -13.02 5.65
N LEU A 131 10.76 -12.26 4.72
CA LEU A 131 9.50 -12.66 4.07
C LEU A 131 9.67 -13.98 3.32
N ASP A 132 10.76 -14.13 2.57
CA ASP A 132 11.06 -15.34 1.81
C ASP A 132 11.23 -16.54 2.73
N ASP A 133 11.99 -16.38 3.82
CA ASP A 133 12.22 -17.43 4.82
C ASP A 133 10.92 -17.92 5.48
N ILE A 134 10.07 -17.01 5.92
CA ILE A 134 8.82 -17.38 6.61
C ILE A 134 7.73 -17.90 5.67
N THR A 135 7.75 -17.56 4.39
CA THR A 135 6.80 -18.07 3.41
C THR A 135 7.15 -19.47 2.92
N GLN A 136 8.39 -19.90 3.07
CA GLN A 136 8.80 -21.27 2.80
C GLN A 136 8.51 -22.16 4.01
N LYS A 137 7.51 -23.06 3.91
CA LYS A 137 7.08 -23.89 5.05
C LYS A 137 8.23 -24.63 5.74
N ARG A 138 9.23 -25.10 4.99
CA ARG A 138 10.39 -25.79 5.56
C ARG A 138 11.20 -24.86 6.46
N LEU A 139 11.54 -23.67 5.98
CA LEU A 139 12.35 -22.69 6.72
C LEU A 139 11.59 -22.14 7.92
N PHE A 140 10.28 -21.96 7.79
CA PHE A 140 9.42 -21.53 8.90
C PHE A 140 9.51 -22.50 10.09
N TYR A 141 9.47 -23.83 9.84
CA TYR A 141 9.61 -24.83 10.90
C TYR A 141 11.02 -24.91 11.53
N GLU A 142 12.05 -24.46 10.80
CA GLU A 142 13.41 -24.36 11.33
C GLU A 142 13.60 -23.12 12.23
N LEU A 143 12.78 -22.09 12.04
CA LEU A 143 12.79 -20.84 12.82
C LEU A 143 12.00 -20.95 14.14
N CYS A 144 11.02 -21.84 14.20
CA CYS A 144 10.18 -22.09 15.40
C CYS A 144 10.77 -23.14 16.31
#